data_220cd21a6ee367a2cf7c6a7b0a36cbe2
#
_entry.id   220cd21a6ee367a2cf7c6a7b0a36cbe2
#
_cell.length_a   1.000
_cell.length_b   1.000
_cell.length_c   1.000
_cell.angle_alpha   90.00
_cell.angle_beta   90.00
_cell.angle_gamma   90.00
#
_symmetry.space_group_name_H-M   'P 1'
#
loop_
_entity.id
_entity.type
_entity.pdbx_description
1 polymer ?
#
loop_
_entity_poly.entity_id
_entity_poly.type
_entity_poly.pdbx_seq_one_letter_code
_entity_poly.pdbx_strand_id
1 'polypeptide(L)'
;MGSIKKDILGGVSEKVGTIVGVHWKSNYYIRAHAAKVSNPRTPKQQEQRGKFAMAFSFLRIIKPFIRIGYKEFTGEKSAYNAAMSYMLKKVILNKGKEIMIGFNRVLVSTGRLMPVFEGTVTAFEGKIFLTGRIIAARAMQKTQT
;
A
#
# COMPACT_ATOMS: atom_id res chain seq x y z
N MET A 1 14.46 -18.91 -21.98
CA MET A 1 14.09 -18.38 -23.32
C MET A 1 13.01 -17.36 -23.16
N GLY A 2 13.23 -16.12 -23.63
CA GLY A 2 12.19 -15.08 -23.67
C GLY A 2 11.26 -15.33 -24.87
N SER A 3 9.97 -15.14 -24.72
CA SER A 3 8.99 -15.24 -25.80
C SER A 3 8.50 -13.87 -26.24
N ILE A 4 8.45 -13.64 -27.53
CA ILE A 4 7.85 -12.43 -28.12
C ILE A 4 6.41 -12.81 -28.46
N LYS A 5 5.42 -12.21 -27.76
CA LYS A 5 3.99 -12.57 -27.94
C LYS A 5 3.27 -11.82 -29.04
N LYS A 6 3.87 -10.87 -29.67
CA LYS A 6 3.40 -10.15 -30.87
C LYS A 6 4.63 -9.67 -31.62
N ASP A 7 4.47 -9.37 -32.89
CA ASP A 7 5.49 -8.94 -33.86
C ASP A 7 6.76 -8.28 -33.27
N ILE A 8 7.81 -8.12 -34.04
CA ILE A 8 9.10 -7.53 -33.63
C ILE A 8 8.96 -6.26 -32.77
N LEU A 9 7.85 -5.54 -32.92
CA LEU A 9 7.45 -4.38 -32.11
C LEU A 9 6.52 -4.73 -30.95
N GLY A 10 6.17 -6.00 -30.74
CA GLY A 10 5.37 -6.45 -29.59
C GLY A 10 6.18 -6.52 -28.31
N GLY A 11 5.49 -6.50 -27.17
CA GLY A 11 6.13 -6.51 -25.85
C GLY A 11 7.00 -7.75 -25.63
N VAL A 12 8.28 -7.52 -25.39
CA VAL A 12 9.23 -8.56 -24.95
C VAL A 12 8.94 -8.91 -23.50
N SER A 13 8.66 -10.18 -23.22
CA SER A 13 8.52 -10.70 -21.87
C SER A 13 9.71 -11.59 -21.54
N GLU A 14 10.21 -11.53 -20.30
CA GLU A 14 11.33 -12.30 -19.79
C GLU A 14 12.73 -11.83 -20.22
N LYS A 15 13.74 -12.64 -19.91
CA LYS A 15 15.15 -12.33 -20.14
C LYS A 15 15.61 -12.82 -21.51
N VAL A 16 16.14 -11.91 -22.30
CA VAL A 16 16.78 -12.20 -23.59
C VAL A 16 18.22 -11.66 -23.55
N GLY A 17 19.19 -12.52 -23.32
CA GLY A 17 20.58 -12.11 -23.20
C GLY A 17 20.82 -11.12 -22.06
N THR A 18 21.28 -9.92 -22.42
CA THR A 18 21.52 -8.81 -21.47
C THR A 18 20.31 -7.92 -21.20
N ILE A 19 19.16 -8.23 -21.81
CA ILE A 19 17.95 -7.43 -21.78
C ILE A 19 16.86 -8.20 -21.03
N VAL A 20 16.07 -7.47 -20.23
CA VAL A 20 14.88 -8.00 -19.56
C VAL A 20 13.66 -7.18 -19.99
N GLY A 21 12.72 -7.84 -20.66
CA GLY A 21 11.41 -7.27 -20.96
C GLY A 21 10.49 -7.39 -19.74
N VAL A 22 9.80 -6.31 -19.40
CA VAL A 22 8.86 -6.25 -18.29
C VAL A 22 7.55 -5.64 -18.75
N HIS A 23 6.45 -6.29 -18.38
CA HIS A 23 5.10 -5.79 -18.59
C HIS A 23 4.48 -5.43 -17.24
N TRP A 24 4.04 -4.18 -17.09
CA TRP A 24 3.34 -3.73 -15.90
C TRP A 24 2.10 -2.92 -16.31
N LYS A 25 0.94 -3.44 -15.93
CA LYS A 25 -0.37 -2.91 -16.38
C LYS A 25 -0.43 -2.90 -17.93
N SER A 26 -0.59 -1.73 -18.54
CA SER A 26 -0.62 -1.55 -20.00
C SER A 26 0.72 -1.16 -20.61
N ASN A 27 1.77 -0.99 -19.79
CA ASN A 27 3.07 -0.51 -20.26
C ASN A 27 4.08 -1.65 -20.42
N TYR A 28 4.75 -1.68 -21.57
CA TYR A 28 5.88 -2.55 -21.85
C TYR A 28 7.16 -1.73 -21.77
N TYR A 29 8.15 -2.21 -21.05
CA TYR A 29 9.45 -1.57 -20.98
C TYR A 29 10.57 -2.59 -20.95
N ILE A 30 11.72 -2.16 -21.43
CA ILE A 30 12.93 -2.98 -21.51
C ILE A 30 13.97 -2.37 -20.59
N ARG A 31 14.66 -3.20 -19.85
CA ARG A 31 15.77 -2.78 -18.99
C ARG A 31 16.98 -3.66 -19.18
N ALA A 32 18.16 -3.13 -18.96
CA ALA A 32 19.38 -3.93 -18.92
C ALA A 32 19.35 -4.88 -17.71
N HIS A 33 19.85 -6.08 -17.93
CA HIS A 33 20.08 -7.04 -16.83
C HIS A 33 21.33 -6.63 -16.07
N ALA A 34 21.20 -6.37 -14.76
CA ALA A 34 22.36 -6.09 -13.93
C ALA A 34 23.20 -7.36 -13.74
N ALA A 35 24.45 -7.35 -14.21
CA ALA A 35 25.37 -8.48 -14.08
C ALA A 35 25.71 -8.74 -12.61
N LYS A 36 25.88 -7.70 -11.81
CA LYS A 36 26.15 -7.77 -10.37
C LYS A 36 25.33 -6.72 -9.63
N VAL A 37 24.59 -7.13 -8.63
CA VAL A 37 23.83 -6.23 -7.76
C VAL A 37 24.60 -6.08 -6.45
N SER A 38 25.04 -4.84 -6.17
CA SER A 38 25.60 -4.50 -4.87
C SER A 38 24.49 -4.49 -3.81
N ASN A 39 24.76 -5.12 -2.67
CA ASN A 39 23.83 -5.13 -1.53
C ASN A 39 24.52 -4.53 -0.29
N PRO A 40 24.76 -3.22 -0.27
CA PRO A 40 25.43 -2.56 0.84
C PRO A 40 24.58 -2.67 2.12
N ARG A 41 25.29 -2.69 3.26
CA ARG A 41 24.67 -2.82 4.59
C ARG A 41 24.99 -1.59 5.46
N THR A 42 24.79 -0.41 4.92
CA THR A 42 24.95 0.81 5.71
C THR A 42 23.91 0.89 6.83
N PRO A 43 24.20 1.55 7.96
CA PRO A 43 23.24 1.69 9.07
C PRO A 43 21.90 2.25 8.64
N LYS A 44 21.88 3.28 7.78
CA LYS A 44 20.65 3.87 7.21
C LYS A 44 19.85 2.87 6.38
N GLN A 45 20.52 2.03 5.60
CA GLN A 45 19.83 1.00 4.81
C GLN A 45 19.26 -0.11 5.69
N GLN A 46 19.98 -0.51 6.75
CA GLN A 46 19.45 -1.49 7.70
C GLN A 46 18.24 -0.96 8.43
N GLU A 47 18.24 0.31 8.83
CA GLU A 47 17.08 0.97 9.41
C GLU A 47 15.87 0.96 8.45
N GLN A 48 16.06 1.34 7.20
CA GLN A 48 14.99 1.31 6.20
C GLN A 48 14.47 -0.10 5.93
N ARG A 49 15.34 -1.10 5.92
CA ARG A 49 14.92 -2.51 5.80
C ARG A 49 14.09 -2.95 7.01
N GLY A 50 14.46 -2.55 8.22
CA GLY A 50 13.69 -2.80 9.43
C GLY A 50 12.29 -2.18 9.37
N LYS A 51 12.18 -0.91 8.97
CA LYS A 51 10.89 -0.24 8.75
C LYS A 51 10.02 -0.97 7.72
N PHE A 52 10.63 -1.35 6.60
CA PHE A 52 9.93 -2.07 5.54
C PHE A 52 9.46 -3.44 6.00
N ALA A 53 10.32 -4.20 6.70
CA ALA A 53 9.97 -5.52 7.22
C ALA A 53 8.80 -5.45 8.21
N MET A 54 8.81 -4.46 9.11
CA MET A 54 7.73 -4.24 10.08
C MET A 54 6.41 -3.88 9.38
N ALA A 55 6.44 -2.94 8.44
CA ALA A 55 5.27 -2.57 7.64
C ALA A 55 4.71 -3.76 6.85
N PHE A 56 5.60 -4.53 6.22
CA PHE A 56 5.23 -5.69 5.43
C PHE A 56 4.56 -6.77 6.28
N SER A 57 5.13 -7.09 7.44
CA SER A 57 4.57 -8.09 8.36
C SER A 57 3.17 -7.70 8.82
N PHE A 58 2.96 -6.44 9.17
CA PHE A 58 1.65 -5.93 9.57
C PHE A 58 0.63 -5.96 8.42
N LEU A 59 0.98 -5.40 7.27
CA LEU A 59 0.07 -5.34 6.12
C LEU A 59 -0.25 -6.71 5.52
N ARG A 60 0.63 -7.71 5.71
CA ARG A 60 0.38 -9.09 5.28
C ARG A 60 -0.87 -9.67 5.93
N ILE A 61 -1.07 -9.39 7.22
CA ILE A 61 -2.21 -9.90 7.99
C ILE A 61 -3.52 -9.29 7.48
N ILE A 62 -3.54 -7.97 7.21
CA ILE A 62 -4.73 -7.23 6.81
C ILE A 62 -4.87 -7.08 5.29
N LYS A 63 -4.09 -7.83 4.51
CA LYS A 63 -4.06 -7.74 3.04
C LYS A 63 -5.44 -7.82 2.34
N PRO A 64 -6.38 -8.70 2.75
CA PRO A 64 -7.71 -8.74 2.15
C PRO A 64 -8.46 -7.42 2.27
N PHE A 65 -8.41 -6.80 3.46
CA PHE A 65 -9.06 -5.52 3.72
C PHE A 65 -8.41 -4.37 2.95
N ILE A 66 -7.08 -4.35 2.84
CA ILE A 66 -6.34 -3.36 2.06
C ILE A 66 -6.72 -3.39 0.58
N ARG A 67 -6.93 -4.57 0.00
CA ARG A 67 -7.35 -4.70 -1.40
C ARG A 67 -8.67 -3.99 -1.70
N ILE A 68 -9.59 -4.03 -0.76
CA ILE A 68 -10.90 -3.38 -0.86
C ILE A 68 -10.77 -1.90 -0.51
N GLY A 69 -10.18 -1.59 0.65
CA GLY A 69 -10.14 -0.25 1.21
C GLY A 69 -9.30 0.77 0.44
N TYR A 70 -8.34 0.31 -0.37
CA TYR A 70 -7.49 1.17 -1.20
C TYR A 70 -7.79 1.07 -2.70
N LYS A 71 -8.89 0.42 -3.10
CA LYS A 71 -9.19 0.15 -4.52
C LYS A 71 -9.23 1.42 -5.37
N GLU A 72 -9.83 2.49 -4.89
CA GLU A 72 -10.01 3.74 -5.62
C GLU A 72 -8.76 4.65 -5.61
N PHE A 73 -7.84 4.45 -4.67
CA PHE A 73 -6.65 5.29 -4.49
C PHE A 73 -5.38 4.69 -5.07
N THR A 74 -5.51 3.77 -5.99
CA THR A 74 -4.34 3.08 -6.55
C THR A 74 -3.59 3.90 -7.58
N GLY A 75 -4.26 4.74 -8.36
CA GLY A 75 -3.65 5.37 -9.52
C GLY A 75 -2.87 4.34 -10.33
N GLU A 76 -1.59 4.59 -10.58
CA GLU A 76 -0.68 3.63 -11.21
C GLU A 76 -0.15 2.55 -10.26
N LYS A 77 -0.35 2.68 -8.94
CA LYS A 77 0.14 1.74 -7.92
C LYS A 77 -0.90 0.65 -7.64
N SER A 78 -0.47 -0.47 -7.07
CA SER A 78 -1.41 -1.42 -6.50
C SER A 78 -1.93 -0.93 -5.14
N ALA A 79 -3.12 -1.39 -4.72
CA ALA A 79 -3.69 -1.08 -3.42
C ALA A 79 -2.72 -1.36 -2.27
N TYR A 80 -2.01 -2.49 -2.33
CA TYR A 80 -1.01 -2.87 -1.35
C TYR A 80 0.18 -1.91 -1.33
N ASN A 81 0.67 -1.48 -2.49
CA ASN A 81 1.78 -0.53 -2.57
C ASN A 81 1.38 0.87 -2.09
N ALA A 82 0.13 1.27 -2.31
CA ALA A 82 -0.40 2.53 -1.78
C ALA A 82 -0.45 2.50 -0.24
N ALA A 83 -0.99 1.42 0.35
CA ALA A 83 -1.00 1.22 1.79
C ALA A 83 0.42 1.14 2.38
N MET A 84 1.35 0.42 1.72
CA MET A 84 2.75 0.35 2.14
C MET A 84 3.41 1.72 2.17
N SER A 85 3.19 2.54 1.12
CA SER A 85 3.71 3.91 1.05
C SER A 85 3.17 4.79 2.19
N TYR A 86 1.89 4.64 2.53
CA TYR A 86 1.28 5.35 3.65
C TYR A 86 1.88 4.89 4.99
N MET A 87 1.99 3.58 5.22
CA MET A 87 2.57 3.00 6.42
C MET A 87 3.98 3.53 6.69
N LEU A 88 4.86 3.50 5.67
CA LEU A 88 6.24 3.94 5.80
C LEU A 88 6.37 5.44 6.07
N LYS A 89 5.45 6.27 5.54
CA LYS A 89 5.52 7.73 5.66
C LYS A 89 4.84 8.29 6.90
N LYS A 90 3.75 7.68 7.35
CA LYS A 90 2.85 8.27 8.35
C LYS A 90 2.68 7.47 9.62
N VAL A 91 2.81 6.14 9.54
CA VAL A 91 2.46 5.23 10.65
C VAL A 91 3.69 4.75 11.39
N ILE A 92 4.78 4.46 10.67
CA ILE A 92 6.01 4.00 11.31
C ILE A 92 6.73 5.18 11.95
N LEU A 93 6.93 5.07 13.25
CA LEU A 93 7.61 6.05 14.08
C LEU A 93 8.97 5.52 14.50
N ASN A 94 9.97 6.37 14.44
CA ASN A 94 11.28 6.11 15.05
C ASN A 94 11.33 6.74 16.43
N LYS A 95 11.48 5.94 17.45
CA LYS A 95 11.71 6.42 18.81
C LYS A 95 13.13 6.02 19.24
N GLY A 96 14.10 6.88 18.90
CA GLY A 96 15.52 6.58 19.09
C GLY A 96 15.99 5.44 18.18
N LYS A 97 16.39 4.31 18.77
CA LYS A 97 16.82 3.10 18.03
C LYS A 97 15.69 2.12 17.73
N GLU A 98 14.50 2.33 18.31
CA GLU A 98 13.36 1.42 18.13
C GLU A 98 12.42 1.93 17.05
N ILE A 99 11.94 0.97 16.26
CA ILE A 99 10.95 1.21 15.22
C ILE A 99 9.60 0.71 15.77
N MET A 100 8.60 1.60 15.77
CA MET A 100 7.27 1.30 16.33
C MET A 100 6.16 1.61 15.33
N ILE A 101 5.05 0.89 15.44
CA ILE A 101 3.83 1.17 14.69
C ILE A 101 2.94 2.08 15.53
N GLY A 102 2.65 3.27 15.01
CA GLY A 102 1.65 4.18 15.58
C GLY A 102 0.23 3.74 15.21
N PHE A 103 -0.36 2.86 16.01
CA PHE A 103 -1.68 2.25 15.70
C PHE A 103 -2.79 3.28 15.53
N ASN A 104 -2.73 4.42 16.20
CA ASN A 104 -3.68 5.52 16.05
C ASN A 104 -3.65 6.20 14.66
N ARG A 105 -2.62 5.92 13.86
CA ARG A 105 -2.43 6.46 12.50
C ARG A 105 -2.65 5.41 11.42
N VAL A 106 -2.96 4.18 11.78
CA VAL A 106 -3.17 3.11 10.81
C VAL A 106 -4.48 3.35 10.05
N LEU A 107 -4.41 3.34 8.73
CA LEU A 107 -5.58 3.38 7.86
C LEU A 107 -5.71 2.04 7.14
N VAL A 108 -6.85 1.40 7.31
CA VAL A 108 -7.21 0.15 6.62
C VAL A 108 -7.90 0.44 5.29
N SER A 109 -8.54 1.59 5.21
CA SER A 109 -9.20 2.07 3.98
C SER A 109 -8.96 3.56 3.80
N THR A 110 -9.04 4.01 2.56
CA THR A 110 -9.01 5.43 2.20
C THR A 110 -10.03 5.66 1.08
N GLY A 111 -10.83 6.71 1.20
CA GLY A 111 -11.92 6.97 0.28
C GLY A 111 -12.51 8.35 0.50
N ARG A 112 -13.52 8.66 -0.32
CA ARG A 112 -14.31 9.90 -0.24
C ARG A 112 -15.57 9.75 0.62
N LEU A 113 -15.77 8.59 1.24
CA LEU A 113 -16.90 8.37 2.12
C LEU A 113 -16.79 9.28 3.34
N MET A 114 -17.91 9.80 3.78
CA MET A 114 -17.97 10.57 5.01
C MET A 114 -17.52 9.70 6.19
N PRO A 115 -16.71 10.23 7.10
CA PRO A 115 -16.35 9.52 8.32
C PRO A 115 -17.62 9.24 9.14
N VAL A 116 -17.58 8.14 9.89
CA VAL A 116 -18.60 7.84 10.88
C VAL A 116 -18.55 8.93 11.96
N PHE A 117 -19.65 9.59 12.19
CA PHE A 117 -19.76 10.60 13.23
C PHE A 117 -20.04 9.90 14.58
N GLU A 118 -19.39 10.36 15.65
CA GLU A 118 -19.54 9.79 17.00
C GLU A 118 -19.29 8.26 17.03
N GLY A 119 -18.26 7.80 16.29
CA GLY A 119 -17.89 6.39 16.30
C GLY A 119 -17.33 5.98 17.65
N THR A 120 -17.97 5.00 18.31
CA THR A 120 -17.48 4.40 19.53
C THR A 120 -17.12 2.93 19.29
N VAL A 121 -16.08 2.48 19.96
CA VAL A 121 -15.63 1.09 19.94
C VAL A 121 -15.70 0.57 21.37
N THR A 122 -16.52 -0.44 21.58
CA THR A 122 -16.61 -1.13 22.87
C THR A 122 -16.21 -2.60 22.71
N ALA A 123 -15.48 -3.12 23.67
CA ALA A 123 -15.12 -4.54 23.72
C ALA A 123 -15.81 -5.16 24.93
N PHE A 124 -16.61 -6.19 24.69
CA PHE A 124 -17.31 -6.93 25.74
C PHE A 124 -17.33 -8.42 25.39
N GLU A 125 -17.01 -9.29 26.33
CA GLU A 125 -16.99 -10.75 26.16
C GLU A 125 -16.23 -11.26 24.95
N GLY A 126 -15.06 -10.66 24.66
CA GLY A 126 -14.22 -11.04 23.49
C GLY A 126 -14.79 -10.60 22.14
N LYS A 127 -15.88 -9.83 22.14
CA LYS A 127 -16.48 -9.23 20.92
C LYS A 127 -16.20 -7.73 20.88
N ILE A 128 -16.00 -7.21 19.67
CA ILE A 128 -15.82 -5.77 19.42
C ILE A 128 -17.11 -5.24 18.80
N PHE A 129 -17.72 -4.27 19.45
CA PHE A 129 -18.90 -3.56 18.96
C PHE A 129 -18.46 -2.21 18.41
N LEU A 130 -18.85 -1.94 17.17
CA LEU A 130 -18.64 -0.66 16.49
C LEU A 130 -20.00 0.02 16.36
N THR A 131 -20.16 1.13 17.05
CA THR A 131 -21.38 1.96 16.94
C THR A 131 -21.01 3.33 16.38
N GLY A 132 -21.86 3.92 15.60
CA GLY A 132 -21.64 5.24 15.03
C GLY A 132 -22.85 5.71 14.22
N ARG A 133 -22.97 7.02 14.05
CA ARG A 133 -24.03 7.66 13.24
C ARG A 133 -23.48 7.98 11.86
N ILE A 134 -24.21 7.61 10.82
CA ILE A 134 -23.95 8.04 9.45
C ILE A 134 -24.87 9.24 9.19
N ILE A 135 -24.31 10.41 8.96
CA ILE A 135 -25.08 11.57 8.52
C ILE A 135 -25.29 11.40 7.01
N ALA A 136 -26.53 11.08 6.61
CA ALA A 136 -26.88 11.02 5.20
C ALA A 136 -26.70 12.41 4.57
N ALA A 137 -26.08 12.48 3.40
CA ALA A 137 -25.74 13.73 2.68
C ALA A 137 -26.96 14.67 2.40
N ARG A 138 -28.19 14.19 2.62
CA ARG A 138 -29.43 14.95 2.43
C ARG A 138 -29.67 16.06 3.47
N ALA A 139 -28.98 16.04 4.60
CA ALA A 139 -29.14 17.03 5.67
C ALA A 139 -28.32 18.31 5.46
N MET A 140 -27.31 18.31 4.61
CA MET A 140 -26.45 19.48 4.39
C MET A 140 -27.01 20.53 3.40
N GLN A 141 -28.05 20.21 2.66
CA GLN A 141 -28.68 21.19 1.72
C GLN A 141 -29.69 22.14 2.35
N LYS A 142 -30.00 22.00 3.65
CA LYS A 142 -31.05 22.83 4.29
C LYS A 142 -30.56 23.95 5.22
N THR A 143 -29.25 24.19 5.28
CA THR A 143 -28.68 25.21 6.19
C THR A 143 -27.98 26.37 5.42
N GLN A 144 -28.26 26.53 4.14
CA GLN A 144 -27.90 27.74 3.38
C GLN A 144 -29.20 28.38 2.86
N THR A 145 -29.88 29.04 3.75
CA THR A 145 -30.90 30.09 3.41
C THR A 145 -30.80 31.15 4.48
#